data_8a7d4a95b5c4443626f86c0c6d019f3e
#
_entry.id   8a7d4a95b5c4443626f86c0c6d019f3e
#
_cell.length_a   1.000
_cell.length_b   1.000
_cell.length_c   1.000
_cell.angle_alpha   90.00
_cell.angle_beta   90.00
_cell.angle_gamma   90.00
#
_symmetry.space_group_name_H-M   'P 1'
#
loop_
_entity.id
_entity.type
_entity.pdbx_description
1 polymer ?
#
loop_
_entity_poly.entity_id
_entity_poly.type
_entity_poly.pdbx_seq_one_letter_code
_entity_poly.pdbx_strand_id
1 'polypeptide(L)'
;LGLTIAFITMVVAQLSWRGWVNGVRAIMRGEGLVSPLIPAPELSPFVADLRSRLRDLEDEYRRSQGPEVDWSAERLRALLHTQLSGDQVIVVSNREPYIHERVPGGIVVKRPASGLVTAVEPVMRACSGTWIAHGSGSADRAVVDASDRVRVPPGNDEYWLRRVWLTAEEEQGYYYGFSNEGMWPLCHVAHVRPVFRESDWDAYRLINQR
;
A
#
# COMPACT_ATOMS: atom_id res chain seq x y z
N LEU A 1 53.63 18.57 1.39
CA LEU A 1 53.55 17.12 1.10
C LEU A 1 52.53 16.42 2.01
N GLY A 2 52.55 16.64 3.36
CA GLY A 2 51.64 15.98 4.29
C GLY A 2 50.16 16.32 4.05
N LEU A 3 49.84 17.59 3.79
CA LEU A 3 48.48 18.06 3.51
C LEU A 3 47.90 17.49 2.20
N THR A 4 48.72 17.34 1.17
CA THR A 4 48.30 16.75 -0.10
C THR A 4 48.03 15.25 0.02
N ILE A 5 48.84 14.52 0.77
CA ILE A 5 48.63 13.09 1.04
C ILE A 5 47.34 12.90 1.85
N ALA A 6 47.10 13.70 2.93
CA ALA A 6 45.91 13.64 3.72
C ALA A 6 44.65 13.93 2.91
N PHE A 7 44.69 14.93 2.03
CA PHE A 7 43.57 15.26 1.13
C PHE A 7 43.28 14.12 0.15
N ILE A 8 44.29 13.54 -0.49
CA ILE A 8 44.11 12.41 -1.41
C ILE A 8 43.51 11.21 -0.67
N THR A 9 44.03 10.88 0.52
CA THR A 9 43.50 9.77 1.33
C THR A 9 42.05 9.98 1.70
N MET A 10 41.66 11.21 2.08
CA MET A 10 40.28 11.54 2.42
C MET A 10 39.34 11.43 1.20
N VAL A 11 39.77 11.89 0.03
CA VAL A 11 39.00 11.77 -1.21
C VAL A 11 38.81 10.30 -1.62
N VAL A 12 39.87 9.49 -1.56
CA VAL A 12 39.79 8.05 -1.83
C VAL A 12 38.85 7.35 -0.85
N ALA A 13 38.96 7.65 0.42
CA ALA A 13 38.06 7.09 1.44
C ALA A 13 36.60 7.45 1.20
N GLN A 14 36.31 8.72 0.85
CA GLN A 14 34.96 9.15 0.52
C GLN A 14 34.38 8.48 -0.73
N LEU A 15 35.20 8.32 -1.79
CA LEU A 15 34.78 7.64 -3.02
C LEU A 15 34.49 6.16 -2.76
N SER A 16 35.36 5.48 -2.00
CA SER A 16 35.16 4.10 -1.58
C SER A 16 33.91 3.92 -0.75
N TRP A 17 33.65 4.81 0.22
CA TRP A 17 32.45 4.79 1.04
C TRP A 17 31.17 4.97 0.22
N ARG A 18 31.15 5.94 -0.69
CA ARG A 18 30.02 6.15 -1.59
C ARG A 18 29.75 4.96 -2.49
N GLY A 19 30.81 4.34 -3.02
CA GLY A 19 30.70 3.12 -3.82
C GLY A 19 30.09 1.97 -3.03
N TRP A 20 30.54 1.79 -1.78
CA TRP A 20 30.01 0.76 -0.89
C TRP A 20 28.53 0.97 -0.56
N VAL A 21 28.14 2.20 -0.15
CA VAL A 21 26.74 2.55 0.16
C VAL A 21 25.83 2.35 -1.06
N ASN A 22 26.28 2.72 -2.24
CA ASN A 22 25.50 2.52 -3.46
C ASN A 22 25.38 1.04 -3.83
N GLY A 23 26.42 0.23 -3.62
CA GLY A 23 26.38 -1.21 -3.81
C GLY A 23 25.38 -1.90 -2.87
N VAL A 24 25.38 -1.54 -1.60
CA VAL A 24 24.42 -2.06 -0.62
C VAL A 24 22.99 -1.66 -0.99
N ARG A 25 22.77 -0.42 -1.43
CA ARG A 25 21.44 0.03 -1.88
C ARG A 25 20.95 -0.72 -3.12
N ALA A 26 21.84 -1.00 -4.08
CA ALA A 26 21.50 -1.76 -5.28
C ALA A 26 21.10 -3.21 -4.93
N ILE A 27 21.81 -3.85 -3.99
CA ILE A 27 21.47 -5.17 -3.47
C ILE A 27 20.09 -5.14 -2.79
N MET A 28 19.81 -4.14 -1.95
CA MET A 28 18.54 -4.01 -1.25
C MET A 28 17.33 -3.71 -2.17
N ARG A 29 17.57 -3.14 -3.36
CA ARG A 29 16.53 -2.87 -4.35
C ARG A 29 16.28 -4.03 -5.32
N GLY A 30 17.04 -5.13 -5.23
CA GLY A 30 16.95 -6.23 -6.18
C GLY A 30 17.46 -5.86 -7.60
N GLU A 31 18.08 -4.68 -7.74
CA GLU A 31 18.73 -4.27 -8.98
C GLU A 31 19.99 -5.11 -9.14
N GLY A 32 20.10 -5.87 -10.23
CA GLY A 32 21.29 -6.66 -10.52
C GLY A 32 22.54 -5.79 -10.44
N LEU A 33 23.59 -6.28 -9.76
CA LEU A 33 24.82 -5.55 -9.53
C LEU A 33 25.41 -5.04 -10.83
N VAL A 34 25.21 -3.77 -11.12
CA VAL A 34 26.07 -3.04 -12.05
C VAL A 34 27.46 -3.05 -11.39
N SER A 35 28.45 -3.64 -12.07
CA SER A 35 29.83 -3.76 -11.57
C SER A 35 30.29 -2.41 -11.01
N PRO A 36 30.74 -2.34 -9.76
CA PRO A 36 31.28 -1.10 -9.22
C PRO A 36 32.49 -0.69 -10.06
N LEU A 37 32.55 0.58 -10.40
CA LEU A 37 33.64 1.17 -11.21
C LEU A 37 35.05 1.03 -10.58
N ILE A 38 35.11 0.60 -9.31
CA ILE A 38 36.35 0.30 -8.60
C ILE A 38 36.14 -1.02 -7.84
N PRO A 39 36.72 -2.13 -8.30
CA PRO A 39 36.72 -3.36 -7.52
C PRO A 39 37.56 -3.15 -6.27
N ALA A 40 36.95 -3.25 -5.09
CA ALA A 40 37.68 -3.41 -3.84
C ALA A 40 37.95 -4.93 -3.65
N PRO A 41 39.12 -5.46 -4.03
CA PRO A 41 39.36 -6.91 -4.00
C PRO A 41 39.25 -7.50 -2.60
N GLU A 42 39.46 -6.69 -1.57
CA GLU A 42 39.40 -7.08 -0.17
C GLU A 42 37.95 -7.36 0.33
N LEU A 43 36.96 -6.80 -0.31
CA LEU A 43 35.52 -7.01 0.06
C LEU A 43 34.84 -8.08 -0.79
N SER A 44 35.52 -8.57 -1.83
CA SER A 44 34.96 -9.58 -2.74
C SER A 44 34.54 -10.88 -2.03
N PRO A 45 35.32 -11.43 -1.07
CA PRO A 45 34.91 -12.63 -0.33
C PRO A 45 33.69 -12.39 0.53
N PHE A 46 33.61 -11.23 1.20
CA PHE A 46 32.46 -10.87 2.04
C PHE A 46 31.18 -10.70 1.21
N VAL A 47 31.27 -10.03 0.07
CA VAL A 47 30.14 -9.86 -0.84
C VAL A 47 29.70 -11.21 -1.42
N ALA A 48 30.62 -12.11 -1.71
CA ALA A 48 30.31 -13.46 -2.18
C ALA A 48 29.63 -14.30 -1.08
N ASP A 49 30.11 -14.24 0.16
CA ASP A 49 29.49 -14.92 1.31
C ASP A 49 28.09 -14.38 1.61
N LEU A 50 27.93 -13.05 1.59
CA LEU A 50 26.63 -12.41 1.76
C LEU A 50 25.62 -12.84 0.68
N ARG A 51 26.08 -12.90 -0.59
CA ARG A 51 25.23 -13.38 -1.69
C ARG A 51 24.86 -14.86 -1.54
N SER A 52 25.78 -15.69 -1.07
CA SER A 52 25.49 -17.09 -0.80
C SER A 52 24.42 -17.21 0.27
N ARG A 53 24.59 -16.52 1.39
CA ARG A 53 23.62 -16.54 2.50
C ARG A 53 22.25 -16.00 2.11
N LEU A 54 22.21 -14.93 1.31
CA LEU A 54 20.93 -14.40 0.80
C LEU A 54 20.22 -15.40 -0.12
N ARG A 55 20.96 -16.10 -0.99
CA ARG A 55 20.41 -17.18 -1.82
C ARG A 55 19.93 -18.35 -0.98
N ASP A 56 20.71 -18.78 0.01
CA ASP A 56 20.34 -19.88 0.89
C ASP A 56 19.05 -19.54 1.67
N LEU A 57 18.91 -18.29 2.17
CA LEU A 57 17.71 -17.80 2.82
C LEU A 57 16.53 -17.71 1.85
N GLU A 58 16.75 -17.26 0.62
CA GLU A 58 15.71 -17.20 -0.41
C GLU A 58 15.25 -18.60 -0.81
N ASP A 59 16.17 -19.54 -0.94
CA ASP A 59 15.86 -20.96 -1.23
C ASP A 59 15.17 -21.66 -0.03
N GLU A 60 15.57 -21.31 1.18
CA GLU A 60 14.90 -21.79 2.41
C GLU A 60 13.49 -21.22 2.52
N TYR A 61 13.33 -19.92 2.24
CA TYR A 61 12.02 -19.27 2.19
C TYR A 61 11.14 -19.87 1.10
N ARG A 62 11.65 -20.11 -0.10
CA ARG A 62 10.91 -20.79 -1.19
C ARG A 62 10.55 -22.23 -0.81
N ARG A 63 11.44 -22.97 -0.15
CA ARG A 63 11.17 -24.33 0.34
C ARG A 63 10.14 -24.34 1.48
N SER A 64 10.18 -23.37 2.36
CA SER A 64 9.21 -23.24 3.45
C SER A 64 7.81 -22.85 2.95
N GLN A 65 7.73 -22.17 1.80
CA GLN A 65 6.45 -21.83 1.17
C GLN A 65 5.83 -22.97 0.38
N GLY A 66 6.54 -24.09 0.19
CA GLY A 66 6.08 -25.22 -0.62
C GLY A 66 6.07 -24.93 -2.14
N PRO A 67 5.61 -25.87 -2.98
CA PRO A 67 5.49 -25.64 -4.41
C PRO A 67 4.62 -24.42 -4.66
N GLU A 68 4.97 -23.63 -5.69
CA GLU A 68 4.29 -22.38 -6.09
C GLU A 68 2.80 -22.43 -5.75
N VAL A 69 2.43 -21.64 -4.74
CA VAL A 69 1.08 -21.67 -4.20
C VAL A 69 0.20 -20.97 -5.20
N ASP A 70 -0.46 -21.75 -6.03
CA ASP A 70 -1.49 -21.20 -6.91
C ASP A 70 -2.60 -20.61 -6.04
N TRP A 71 -2.66 -19.29 -5.95
CA TRP A 71 -3.60 -18.57 -5.11
C TRP A 71 -4.98 -18.57 -5.77
N SER A 72 -5.88 -19.37 -5.21
CA SER A 72 -7.30 -19.36 -5.55
C SER A 72 -8.13 -18.69 -4.45
N ALA A 73 -9.35 -18.28 -4.80
CA ALA A 73 -10.29 -17.70 -3.84
C ALA A 73 -10.62 -18.68 -2.71
N GLU A 74 -10.69 -20.00 -3.00
CA GLU A 74 -10.96 -21.07 -2.04
C GLU A 74 -9.80 -21.21 -1.05
N ARG A 75 -8.56 -21.18 -1.56
CA ARG A 75 -7.36 -21.26 -0.73
C ARG A 75 -7.18 -20.03 0.16
N LEU A 76 -7.45 -18.86 -0.37
CA LEU A 76 -7.48 -17.63 0.42
C LEU A 76 -8.53 -17.70 1.52
N ARG A 77 -9.74 -18.18 1.19
CA ARG A 77 -10.81 -18.38 2.17
C ARG A 77 -10.42 -19.36 3.27
N ALA A 78 -9.84 -20.50 2.90
CA ALA A 78 -9.36 -21.51 3.86
C ALA A 78 -8.26 -20.94 4.77
N LEU A 79 -7.31 -20.20 4.22
CA LEU A 79 -6.24 -19.55 4.99
C LEU A 79 -6.82 -18.53 5.99
N LEU A 80 -7.69 -17.65 5.53
CA LEU A 80 -8.32 -16.65 6.38
C LEU A 80 -9.15 -17.29 7.49
N HIS A 81 -9.88 -18.36 7.18
CA HIS A 81 -10.66 -19.09 8.18
C HIS A 81 -9.76 -19.76 9.24
N THR A 82 -8.62 -20.33 8.83
CA THR A 82 -7.70 -21.00 9.77
C THR A 82 -6.86 -20.02 10.58
N GLN A 83 -6.39 -18.94 9.95
CA GLN A 83 -5.50 -17.97 10.60
C GLN A 83 -6.26 -16.92 11.43
N LEU A 84 -7.46 -16.53 11.00
CA LEU A 84 -8.28 -15.56 11.70
C LEU A 84 -9.32 -16.20 12.63
N SER A 85 -9.37 -17.55 12.70
CA SER A 85 -10.25 -18.28 13.62
C SER A 85 -11.73 -17.85 13.56
N GLY A 86 -12.18 -17.37 12.42
CA GLY A 86 -13.53 -16.82 12.23
C GLY A 86 -13.69 -15.34 12.60
N ASP A 87 -12.62 -14.64 12.91
CA ASP A 87 -12.65 -13.19 13.14
C ASP A 87 -13.15 -12.44 11.91
N GLN A 88 -13.89 -11.36 12.13
CA GLN A 88 -14.40 -10.52 11.07
C GLN A 88 -13.30 -9.61 10.53
N VAL A 89 -13.10 -9.63 9.21
CA VAL A 89 -12.21 -8.70 8.53
C VAL A 89 -12.95 -7.39 8.29
N ILE A 90 -12.36 -6.29 8.75
CA ILE A 90 -12.87 -4.94 8.52
C ILE A 90 -11.82 -4.16 7.72
N VAL A 91 -12.22 -3.62 6.58
CA VAL A 91 -11.41 -2.71 5.77
C VAL A 91 -12.00 -1.32 5.86
N VAL A 92 -11.16 -0.32 6.11
CA VAL A 92 -11.55 1.09 6.13
C VAL A 92 -10.75 1.84 5.09
N SER A 93 -11.41 2.53 4.18
CA SER A 93 -10.76 3.37 3.17
C SER A 93 -11.64 4.52 2.73
N ASN A 94 -11.04 5.61 2.22
CA ASN A 94 -11.84 6.65 1.60
C ASN A 94 -12.47 6.17 0.27
N ARG A 95 -11.72 5.41 -0.53
CA ARG A 95 -12.22 4.85 -1.80
C ARG A 95 -13.14 3.67 -1.56
N GLU A 96 -14.29 3.74 -2.19
CA GLU A 96 -15.33 2.71 -2.16
C GLU A 96 -15.17 1.74 -3.34
N PRO A 97 -15.52 0.46 -3.17
CA PRO A 97 -15.47 -0.54 -4.24
C PRO A 97 -16.60 -0.40 -5.25
N TYR A 98 -17.74 0.13 -4.85
CA TYR A 98 -18.95 0.32 -5.67
C TYR A 98 -19.56 1.68 -5.41
N ILE A 99 -20.01 2.36 -6.47
CA ILE A 99 -20.69 3.65 -6.45
C ILE A 99 -22.06 3.46 -7.10
N HIS A 100 -23.12 3.87 -6.42
CA HIS A 100 -24.49 3.81 -6.97
C HIS A 100 -24.87 5.20 -7.48
N GLU A 101 -25.17 5.29 -8.76
CA GLU A 101 -25.57 6.54 -9.38
C GLU A 101 -26.99 6.49 -9.92
N ARG A 102 -27.72 7.57 -9.71
CA ARG A 102 -29.04 7.77 -10.26
C ARG A 102 -28.93 8.23 -11.70
N VAL A 103 -29.56 7.47 -12.61
CA VAL A 103 -29.65 7.80 -14.03
C VAL A 103 -31.11 7.79 -14.49
N PRO A 104 -31.43 8.39 -15.65
CA PRO A 104 -32.75 8.22 -16.25
C PRO A 104 -33.02 6.72 -16.47
N GLY A 105 -34.02 6.18 -15.78
CA GLY A 105 -34.38 4.75 -15.85
C GLY A 105 -33.96 3.90 -14.66
N GLY A 106 -33.27 4.45 -13.65
CA GLY A 106 -32.98 3.69 -12.42
C GLY A 106 -31.66 4.01 -11.74
N ILE A 107 -31.11 3.02 -11.08
CA ILE A 107 -29.80 3.12 -10.38
C ILE A 107 -28.81 2.24 -11.12
N VAL A 108 -27.66 2.81 -11.46
CA VAL A 108 -26.52 2.09 -12.07
C VAL A 108 -25.41 1.98 -11.05
N VAL A 109 -24.80 0.79 -11.01
CA VAL A 109 -23.63 0.54 -10.17
C VAL A 109 -22.36 0.69 -10.99
N LYS A 110 -21.46 1.55 -10.54
CA LYS A 110 -20.14 1.75 -11.13
C LYS A 110 -19.08 1.15 -10.22
N ARG A 111 -18.07 0.56 -10.81
CA ARG A 111 -16.86 0.12 -10.11
C ARG A 111 -15.73 1.09 -10.46
N PRO A 112 -15.24 1.89 -9.50
CA PRO A 112 -14.18 2.84 -9.78
C PRO A 112 -12.87 2.11 -10.11
N ALA A 113 -12.12 2.65 -11.07
CA ALA A 113 -10.77 2.18 -11.34
C ALA A 113 -9.86 2.56 -10.16
N SER A 114 -9.43 1.57 -9.37
CA SER A 114 -8.59 1.78 -8.20
C SER A 114 -7.73 0.56 -7.93
N GLY A 115 -6.41 0.76 -7.81
CA GLY A 115 -5.49 -0.29 -7.41
C GLY A 115 -5.83 -0.87 -6.03
N LEU A 116 -6.27 -0.02 -5.09
CA LEU A 116 -6.73 -0.46 -3.77
C LEU A 116 -7.92 -1.43 -3.89
N VAL A 117 -8.94 -1.07 -4.66
CA VAL A 117 -10.12 -1.93 -4.85
C VAL A 117 -9.73 -3.25 -5.50
N THR A 118 -8.89 -3.20 -6.53
CA THR A 118 -8.44 -4.41 -7.23
C THR A 118 -7.64 -5.35 -6.31
N ALA A 119 -6.82 -4.80 -5.41
CA ALA A 119 -6.01 -5.60 -4.50
C ALA A 119 -6.82 -6.16 -3.31
N VAL A 120 -7.74 -5.39 -2.75
CA VAL A 120 -8.42 -5.73 -1.49
C VAL A 120 -9.74 -6.48 -1.70
N GLU A 121 -10.45 -6.23 -2.78
CA GLU A 121 -11.76 -6.85 -3.02
C GLU A 121 -11.75 -8.39 -3.03
N PRO A 122 -10.74 -9.07 -3.61
CA PRO A 122 -10.66 -10.54 -3.52
C PRO A 122 -10.62 -11.06 -2.09
N VAL A 123 -9.93 -10.35 -1.20
CA VAL A 123 -9.88 -10.68 0.24
C VAL A 123 -11.26 -10.52 0.87
N MET A 124 -11.93 -9.40 0.61
CA MET A 124 -13.28 -9.14 1.15
C MET A 124 -14.30 -10.18 0.70
N ARG A 125 -14.25 -10.60 -0.55
CA ARG A 125 -15.09 -11.68 -1.07
C ARG A 125 -14.79 -13.02 -0.41
N ALA A 126 -13.49 -13.30 -0.14
CA ALA A 126 -13.09 -14.56 0.48
C ALA A 126 -13.51 -14.65 1.96
N CYS A 127 -13.45 -13.56 2.72
CA CYS A 127 -13.74 -13.54 4.15
C CYS A 127 -15.15 -13.09 4.52
N SER A 128 -15.96 -12.62 3.55
CA SER A 128 -17.32 -12.08 3.78
C SER A 128 -17.34 -10.94 4.82
N GLY A 129 -16.29 -10.12 4.85
CA GLY A 129 -16.07 -9.08 5.84
C GLY A 129 -16.93 -7.83 5.64
N THR A 130 -16.50 -6.73 6.27
CA THR A 130 -17.15 -5.43 6.15
C THR A 130 -16.16 -4.39 5.60
N TRP A 131 -16.50 -3.76 4.48
CA TRP A 131 -15.75 -2.64 3.94
C TRP A 131 -16.44 -1.33 4.33
N ILE A 132 -15.74 -0.46 5.04
CA ILE A 132 -16.22 0.86 5.45
C ILE A 132 -15.60 1.90 4.52
N ALA A 133 -16.45 2.68 3.83
CA ALA A 133 -15.99 3.68 2.87
C ALA A 133 -16.96 4.86 2.78
N HIS A 134 -16.46 5.99 2.24
CA HIS A 134 -17.31 7.13 1.92
C HIS A 134 -18.35 6.76 0.85
N GLY A 135 -19.54 7.33 0.96
CA GLY A 135 -20.61 7.20 -0.03
C GLY A 135 -20.67 8.44 -0.91
N SER A 136 -20.04 8.40 -2.08
CA SER A 136 -19.97 9.55 -3.01
C SER A 136 -21.06 9.54 -4.09
N GLY A 137 -21.71 8.41 -4.30
CA GLY A 137 -22.70 8.23 -5.36
C GLY A 137 -24.06 8.89 -5.06
N SER A 138 -24.67 9.45 -6.09
CA SER A 138 -25.97 10.14 -6.00
C SER A 138 -27.12 9.25 -5.54
N ALA A 139 -26.97 7.93 -5.60
CA ALA A 139 -27.93 6.94 -5.17
C ALA A 139 -27.46 6.06 -4.00
N ASP A 140 -26.25 6.26 -3.46
CA ASP A 140 -25.72 5.43 -2.37
C ASP A 140 -26.63 5.42 -1.15
N ARG A 141 -27.21 6.56 -0.78
CA ARG A 141 -28.21 6.64 0.33
C ARG A 141 -29.51 5.90 0.06
N ALA A 142 -29.86 5.67 -1.19
CA ALA A 142 -31.11 5.03 -1.54
C ALA A 142 -31.05 3.49 -1.54
N VAL A 143 -29.83 2.93 -1.48
CA VAL A 143 -29.59 1.48 -1.59
C VAL A 143 -29.12 0.85 -0.27
N VAL A 144 -28.82 1.65 0.75
CA VAL A 144 -28.36 1.15 2.06
C VAL A 144 -29.53 0.83 2.98
N ASP A 145 -29.25 -0.06 3.94
CA ASP A 145 -30.16 -0.38 5.04
C ASP A 145 -30.16 0.72 6.14
N ALA A 146 -30.93 0.50 7.21
CA ALA A 146 -31.01 1.41 8.35
C ALA A 146 -29.68 1.56 9.14
N SER A 147 -28.70 0.72 8.85
CA SER A 147 -27.35 0.76 9.44
C SER A 147 -26.29 1.27 8.43
N ASP A 148 -26.73 1.96 7.39
CA ASP A 148 -25.89 2.47 6.29
C ASP A 148 -25.11 1.38 5.55
N ARG A 149 -25.66 0.17 5.40
CA ARG A 149 -24.99 -0.97 4.79
C ARG A 149 -25.72 -1.45 3.54
N VAL A 150 -24.93 -1.95 2.58
CA VAL A 150 -25.43 -2.64 1.39
C VAL A 150 -24.59 -3.88 1.13
N ARG A 151 -25.21 -4.94 0.64
CA ARG A 151 -24.49 -6.15 0.21
C ARG A 151 -23.89 -5.94 -1.18
N VAL A 152 -22.65 -6.34 -1.35
CA VAL A 152 -21.88 -6.20 -2.61
C VAL A 152 -21.05 -7.46 -2.87
N PRO A 153 -20.66 -7.75 -4.15
CA PRO A 153 -21.09 -7.08 -5.37
C PRO A 153 -22.59 -7.28 -5.65
N PRO A 154 -23.20 -6.38 -6.41
CA PRO A 154 -24.62 -6.53 -6.76
C PRO A 154 -24.91 -7.88 -7.43
N GLY A 155 -25.89 -8.60 -6.91
CA GLY A 155 -26.29 -9.92 -7.41
C GLY A 155 -25.52 -11.11 -6.84
N ASN A 156 -24.38 -10.91 -6.18
CA ASN A 156 -23.62 -11.97 -5.49
C ASN A 156 -23.66 -11.84 -3.97
N ASP A 157 -23.80 -10.62 -3.46
CA ASP A 157 -23.98 -10.33 -2.02
C ASP A 157 -22.93 -10.96 -1.08
N GLU A 158 -21.65 -10.91 -1.49
CA GLU A 158 -20.58 -11.65 -0.82
C GLU A 158 -20.10 -11.01 0.47
N TYR A 159 -20.08 -9.66 0.55
CA TYR A 159 -19.63 -8.93 1.73
C TYR A 159 -20.43 -7.64 1.98
N TRP A 160 -20.25 -7.02 3.16
CA TRP A 160 -20.92 -5.78 3.50
C TRP A 160 -20.09 -4.56 3.09
N LEU A 161 -20.73 -3.60 2.45
CA LEU A 161 -20.23 -2.25 2.27
C LEU A 161 -21.00 -1.31 3.18
N ARG A 162 -20.33 -0.77 4.20
CA ARG A 162 -20.91 0.24 5.11
C ARG A 162 -20.47 1.62 4.66
N ARG A 163 -21.41 2.54 4.57
CA ARG A 163 -21.17 3.91 4.15
C ARG A 163 -20.88 4.83 5.34
N VAL A 164 -19.93 5.74 5.15
CA VAL A 164 -19.73 6.91 5.98
C VAL A 164 -20.10 8.13 5.14
N TRP A 165 -20.93 8.99 5.68
CA TRP A 165 -21.43 10.15 4.93
C TRP A 165 -20.60 11.37 5.28
N LEU A 166 -19.97 11.95 4.29
CA LEU A 166 -19.18 13.18 4.39
C LEU A 166 -19.85 14.28 3.59
N THR A 167 -19.71 15.53 4.05
CA THR A 167 -20.00 16.68 3.21
C THR A 167 -18.86 16.94 2.23
N ALA A 168 -19.09 17.75 1.21
CA ALA A 168 -18.04 18.12 0.25
C ALA A 168 -16.87 18.84 0.93
N GLU A 169 -17.17 19.68 1.93
CA GLU A 169 -16.18 20.43 2.71
C GLU A 169 -15.36 19.48 3.60
N GLU A 170 -16.00 18.51 4.22
CA GLU A 170 -15.33 17.49 5.02
C GLU A 170 -14.40 16.62 4.16
N GLU A 171 -14.87 16.17 2.98
CA GLU A 171 -14.04 15.41 2.06
C GLU A 171 -12.87 16.24 1.53
N GLN A 172 -13.13 17.51 1.20
CA GLN A 172 -12.08 18.43 0.72
C GLN A 172 -10.97 18.61 1.77
N GLY A 173 -11.31 18.85 3.02
CA GLY A 173 -10.31 19.08 4.08
C GLY A 173 -9.59 17.79 4.47
N TYR A 174 -10.35 16.73 4.78
CA TYR A 174 -9.80 15.45 5.26
C TYR A 174 -8.98 14.72 4.19
N TYR A 175 -9.57 14.52 3.01
CA TYR A 175 -8.97 13.65 2.00
C TYR A 175 -8.08 14.42 1.03
N TYR A 176 -8.61 15.44 0.35
CA TYR A 176 -7.82 16.18 -0.63
C TYR A 176 -6.78 17.08 0.02
N GLY A 177 -7.14 17.80 1.08
CA GLY A 177 -6.24 18.70 1.79
C GLY A 177 -5.21 17.95 2.62
N PHE A 178 -5.61 17.42 3.78
CA PHE A 178 -4.64 16.82 4.71
C PHE A 178 -3.97 15.57 4.17
N SER A 179 -4.75 14.63 3.63
CA SER A 179 -4.18 13.35 3.18
C SER A 179 -3.38 13.49 1.88
N ASN A 180 -3.96 14.07 0.84
CA ASN A 180 -3.33 14.09 -0.49
C ASN A 180 -2.31 15.23 -0.68
N GLU A 181 -2.62 16.47 -0.26
CA GLU A 181 -1.69 17.58 -0.40
C GLU A 181 -0.63 17.61 0.71
N GLY A 182 -0.95 17.11 1.91
CA GLY A 182 -0.04 17.10 3.05
C GLY A 182 0.74 15.80 3.17
N MET A 183 0.07 14.71 3.56
CA MET A 183 0.72 13.46 3.96
C MET A 183 1.25 12.65 2.77
N TRP A 184 0.50 12.55 1.68
CA TRP A 184 0.87 11.71 0.54
C TRP A 184 2.25 12.06 -0.05
N PRO A 185 2.62 13.35 -0.28
CA PRO A 185 3.96 13.69 -0.77
C PRO A 185 5.09 13.24 0.14
N LEU A 186 4.89 13.27 1.47
CA LEU A 186 5.88 12.80 2.44
C LEU A 186 6.04 11.28 2.39
N CYS A 187 4.93 10.55 2.36
CA CYS A 187 4.93 9.09 2.35
C CYS A 187 5.52 8.49 1.06
N HIS A 188 5.38 9.18 -0.06
CA HIS A 188 5.84 8.70 -1.37
C HIS A 188 7.13 9.35 -1.85
N VAL A 189 7.79 10.16 -1.00
CA VAL A 189 9.01 10.89 -1.38
C VAL A 189 8.81 11.68 -2.69
N ALA A 190 7.62 12.26 -2.86
CA ALA A 190 7.29 13.03 -4.05
C ALA A 190 8.05 14.36 -4.05
N HIS A 191 8.52 14.80 -5.23
CA HIS A 191 9.20 16.10 -5.38
C HIS A 191 8.23 17.29 -5.40
N VAL A 192 7.17 17.18 -4.61
CA VAL A 192 6.14 18.21 -4.45
C VAL A 192 6.17 18.65 -2.99
N ARG A 193 6.10 19.97 -2.78
CA ARG A 193 6.09 20.51 -1.41
C ARG A 193 4.78 20.14 -0.71
N PRO A 194 4.81 19.49 0.45
CA PRO A 194 3.61 19.20 1.23
C PRO A 194 2.93 20.51 1.67
N VAL A 195 1.62 20.51 1.65
CA VAL A 195 0.80 21.65 2.10
C VAL A 195 -0.02 21.20 3.30
N PHE A 196 0.12 21.91 4.42
CA PHE A 196 -0.65 21.66 5.65
C PHE A 196 -1.41 22.93 6.02
N ARG A 197 -2.71 22.79 6.27
CA ARG A 197 -3.60 23.83 6.78
C ARG A 197 -4.24 23.33 8.07
N GLU A 198 -4.43 24.21 9.03
CA GLU A 198 -5.06 23.85 10.31
C GLU A 198 -6.49 23.33 10.12
N SER A 199 -7.26 23.96 9.23
CA SER A 199 -8.62 23.51 8.89
C SER A 199 -8.67 22.10 8.30
N ASP A 200 -7.68 21.71 7.50
CA ASP A 200 -7.60 20.38 6.91
C ASP A 200 -7.25 19.33 7.98
N TRP A 201 -6.38 19.70 8.92
CA TRP A 201 -6.07 18.87 10.09
C TRP A 201 -7.27 18.66 10.99
N ASP A 202 -8.05 19.70 11.24
CA ASP A 202 -9.28 19.59 12.04
C ASP A 202 -10.31 18.70 11.36
N ALA A 203 -10.51 18.84 10.05
CA ALA A 203 -11.36 17.97 9.26
C ALA A 203 -10.87 16.51 9.32
N TYR A 204 -9.55 16.29 9.17
CA TYR A 204 -8.95 14.96 9.27
C TYR A 204 -9.23 14.30 10.62
N ARG A 205 -9.02 15.02 11.72
CA ARG A 205 -9.31 14.51 13.06
C ARG A 205 -10.80 14.19 13.28
N LEU A 206 -11.67 15.09 12.84
CA LEU A 206 -13.11 14.92 12.97
C LEU A 206 -13.60 13.67 12.25
N ILE A 207 -13.16 13.47 11.00
CA ILE A 207 -13.61 12.34 10.18
C ILE A 207 -13.08 11.01 10.72
N ASN A 208 -11.83 10.98 11.20
CA ASN A 208 -11.26 9.75 11.79
C ASN A 208 -11.81 9.40 13.19
N GLN A 209 -12.68 10.22 13.76
CA GLN A 209 -13.41 9.92 15.00
C GLN A 209 -14.80 9.33 14.75
N ARG A 210 -15.29 9.31 13.51
CA ARG A 210 -16.60 8.75 13.11
C ARG A 210 -16.50 7.25 12.86
#